data_cb8a66e4f4dece2d23c9565adba97f0e
#
_entry.id   cb8a66e4f4dece2d23c9565adba97f0e
#
_cell.length_a   1.000
_cell.length_b   1.000
_cell.length_c   1.000
_cell.angle_alpha   90.00
_cell.angle_beta   90.00
_cell.angle_gamma   90.00
#
_symmetry.space_group_name_H-M   'P 1'
#
loop_
_entity.id
_entity.type
_entity.pdbx_description
1 polymer ?
#
loop_
_entity_poly.entity_id
_entity_poly.type
_entity_poly.pdbx_seq_one_letter_code
_entity_poly.pdbx_strand_id
1 'polypeptide(L)'
;MQKKQDERTMEQTMRKYPVGIQTFERIIKEGFIYVDKTDLVWQLANYAKFAFMSRPRRFGKSLLTSTLDSYFKGERELFEGLKIMSLEKEWTPYPVIHLDLSICKGKSSAQELQRALIFLLRRLDVYEDHAEEVTPGEKLDALIRRLYEKTGRQVAVIIDEYDAPLLDVPHSQKTLDDMRKVMQEFYVPLKANEAFIKFCFITGITKFSQLSIFSTINNLANVSLEVCHGAEGGRYRSSCPRPNQRPRLCQALSR
;
A
#
# COMPACT_ATOMS: atom_id res chain seq x y z
N MET A 1 -20.35 31.64 -36.01
CA MET A 1 -20.91 30.96 -34.81
C MET A 1 -20.35 29.57 -34.65
N GLN A 2 -20.12 28.79 -35.70
CA GLN A 2 -19.58 27.42 -35.67
C GLN A 2 -18.20 27.32 -34.99
N LYS A 3 -17.22 28.20 -35.36
CA LYS A 3 -15.87 28.18 -34.76
C LYS A 3 -15.84 28.34 -33.24
N LYS A 4 -16.71 29.17 -32.66
CA LYS A 4 -16.79 29.32 -31.19
C LYS A 4 -17.43 28.11 -30.49
N GLN A 5 -18.25 27.36 -31.21
CA GLN A 5 -18.87 26.13 -30.72
C GLN A 5 -17.86 24.99 -30.73
N ASP A 6 -17.01 24.91 -31.78
CA ASP A 6 -15.94 23.90 -31.90
C ASP A 6 -14.81 24.15 -30.88
N GLU A 7 -14.45 25.44 -30.61
CA GLU A 7 -13.48 25.80 -29.55
C GLU A 7 -14.00 25.45 -28.15
N ARG A 8 -15.28 25.69 -27.84
CA ARG A 8 -15.88 25.25 -26.57
C ARG A 8 -15.99 23.76 -26.43
N THR A 9 -16.19 23.01 -27.53
CA THR A 9 -16.21 21.55 -27.53
C THR A 9 -14.80 20.97 -27.37
N MET A 10 -13.78 21.63 -27.92
CA MET A 10 -12.36 21.23 -27.72
C MET A 10 -11.87 21.54 -26.30
N GLU A 11 -12.26 22.65 -25.68
CA GLU A 11 -11.91 22.94 -24.27
C GLU A 11 -12.56 21.94 -23.29
N GLN A 12 -13.73 21.38 -23.60
CA GLN A 12 -14.40 20.37 -22.78
C GLN A 12 -13.76 18.97 -22.87
N THR A 13 -12.83 18.71 -23.81
CA THR A 13 -12.24 17.38 -24.04
C THR A 13 -10.80 17.22 -23.56
N MET A 14 -10.09 18.29 -23.17
CA MET A 14 -8.71 18.17 -22.68
C MET A 14 -8.69 17.91 -21.16
N ARG A 15 -8.73 16.63 -20.79
CA ARG A 15 -8.46 16.23 -19.40
C ARG A 15 -7.05 16.62 -19.00
N LYS A 16 -6.89 17.20 -17.79
CA LYS A 16 -5.59 17.63 -17.24
C LYS A 16 -4.81 16.41 -16.71
N TYR A 17 -3.48 16.49 -16.78
CA TYR A 17 -2.62 15.53 -16.12
C TYR A 17 -2.64 15.74 -14.59
N PRO A 18 -2.65 14.66 -13.77
CA PRO A 18 -2.67 14.76 -12.31
C PRO A 18 -1.27 15.07 -11.75
N VAL A 19 -0.69 16.21 -12.10
CA VAL A 19 0.66 16.60 -11.65
C VAL A 19 0.63 16.84 -10.15
N GLY A 20 1.41 16.05 -9.38
CA GLY A 20 1.48 16.14 -7.92
C GLY A 20 0.26 15.57 -7.18
N ILE A 21 -0.69 14.95 -7.87
CA ILE A 21 -1.85 14.29 -7.28
C ILE A 21 -1.63 12.79 -7.30
N GLN A 22 -1.75 12.15 -6.14
CA GLN A 22 -1.57 10.71 -5.98
C GLN A 22 -2.78 10.04 -5.29
N THR A 23 -3.86 10.80 -5.03
CA THR A 23 -5.11 10.29 -4.46
C THR A 23 -6.06 9.90 -5.58
N PHE A 24 -6.42 8.62 -5.66
CA PHE A 24 -7.27 8.07 -6.71
C PHE A 24 -8.65 8.77 -6.77
N GLU A 25 -9.32 8.88 -5.63
CA GLU A 25 -10.60 9.56 -5.51
C GLU A 25 -10.56 10.95 -6.14
N ARG A 26 -9.51 11.72 -5.82
CA ARG A 26 -9.35 13.07 -6.35
C ARG A 26 -9.14 13.10 -7.86
N ILE A 27 -8.31 12.16 -8.38
CA ILE A 27 -8.05 12.04 -9.82
C ILE A 27 -9.34 11.79 -10.58
N ILE A 28 -10.19 10.90 -10.07
CA ILE A 28 -11.46 10.57 -10.71
C ILE A 28 -12.47 11.71 -10.60
N LYS A 29 -12.70 12.22 -9.38
CA LYS A 29 -13.71 13.27 -9.14
C LYS A 29 -13.41 14.58 -9.84
N GLU A 30 -12.15 14.97 -9.95
CA GLU A 30 -11.74 16.20 -10.65
C GLU A 30 -11.53 15.98 -12.17
N GLY A 31 -11.75 14.76 -12.68
CA GLY A 31 -11.71 14.44 -14.11
C GLY A 31 -10.32 14.49 -14.72
N PHE A 32 -9.26 14.23 -13.93
CA PHE A 32 -7.90 14.12 -14.46
C PHE A 32 -7.72 12.87 -15.35
N ILE A 33 -6.64 12.86 -16.14
CA ILE A 33 -6.26 11.68 -16.90
C ILE A 33 -5.84 10.58 -15.93
N TYR A 34 -6.48 9.42 -16.03
CA TYR A 34 -6.13 8.21 -15.29
C TYR A 34 -5.76 7.10 -16.27
N VAL A 35 -4.56 6.54 -16.13
CA VAL A 35 -4.15 5.35 -16.88
C VAL A 35 -4.71 4.14 -16.17
N ASP A 36 -5.78 3.58 -16.73
CA ASP A 36 -6.52 2.50 -16.11
C ASP A 36 -5.71 1.19 -16.05
N LYS A 37 -5.35 0.81 -14.82
CA LYS A 37 -4.74 -0.45 -14.43
C LYS A 37 -5.55 -1.15 -13.33
N THR A 38 -6.85 -0.85 -13.24
CA THR A 38 -7.71 -1.38 -12.16
C THR A 38 -7.96 -2.88 -12.28
N ASP A 39 -7.79 -3.46 -13.45
CA ASP A 39 -7.71 -4.91 -13.64
C ASP A 39 -6.58 -5.55 -12.82
N LEU A 40 -5.43 -4.88 -12.71
CA LEU A 40 -4.30 -5.33 -11.89
C LEU A 40 -4.57 -5.13 -10.39
N VAL A 41 -5.32 -4.09 -10.03
CA VAL A 41 -5.76 -3.87 -8.64
C VAL A 41 -6.64 -5.03 -8.17
N TRP A 42 -7.61 -5.44 -8.99
CA TRP A 42 -8.47 -6.58 -8.72
C TRP A 42 -7.67 -7.89 -8.62
N GLN A 43 -6.75 -8.12 -9.57
CA GLN A 43 -5.88 -9.29 -9.54
C GLN A 43 -5.02 -9.32 -8.26
N LEU A 44 -4.42 -8.18 -7.87
CA LEU A 44 -3.61 -8.08 -6.66
C LEU A 44 -4.41 -8.39 -5.40
N ALA A 45 -5.62 -7.81 -5.27
CA ALA A 45 -6.51 -8.03 -4.14
C ALA A 45 -6.98 -9.50 -4.00
N ASN A 46 -7.00 -10.26 -5.11
CA ASN A 46 -7.42 -11.66 -5.15
C ASN A 46 -6.25 -12.66 -5.28
N TYR A 47 -5.00 -12.19 -5.42
CA TYR A 47 -3.84 -13.04 -5.62
C TYR A 47 -3.30 -13.63 -4.31
N ALA A 48 -3.14 -12.78 -3.30
CA ALA A 48 -2.58 -13.18 -2.02
C ALA A 48 -3.16 -12.33 -0.89
N LYS A 49 -3.33 -12.93 0.29
CA LYS A 49 -3.81 -12.23 1.47
C LYS A 49 -2.82 -11.20 1.98
N PHE A 50 -1.52 -11.52 1.90
CA PHE A 50 -0.42 -10.63 2.25
C PHE A 50 0.44 -10.39 1.01
N ALA A 51 0.51 -9.16 0.55
CA ALA A 51 1.28 -8.77 -0.63
C ALA A 51 2.28 -7.65 -0.30
N PHE A 52 3.47 -7.75 -0.87
CA PHE A 52 4.55 -6.79 -0.71
C PHE A 52 5.03 -6.28 -2.07
N MET A 53 5.24 -4.96 -2.18
CA MET A 53 5.80 -4.36 -3.38
C MET A 53 6.87 -3.32 -3.04
N SER A 54 8.11 -3.53 -3.50
CA SER A 54 9.12 -2.48 -3.50
C SER A 54 9.31 -1.89 -4.89
N ARG A 55 9.30 -0.56 -4.98
CA ARG A 55 9.52 0.19 -6.21
C ARG A 55 10.24 1.50 -5.92
N PRO A 56 11.06 2.00 -6.84
CA PRO A 56 11.64 3.33 -6.72
C PRO A 56 10.58 4.41 -6.50
N ARG A 57 11.00 5.60 -6.06
CA ARG A 57 10.11 6.77 -5.99
C ARG A 57 9.53 7.09 -7.36
N ARG A 58 8.32 7.68 -7.40
CA ARG A 58 7.59 8.09 -8.60
C ARG A 58 7.09 6.95 -9.50
N PHE A 59 7.04 5.72 -9.00
CA PHE A 59 6.48 4.55 -9.71
C PHE A 59 5.03 4.24 -9.32
N GLY A 60 4.26 5.23 -8.88
CA GLY A 60 2.82 5.10 -8.67
C GLY A 60 2.41 4.29 -7.44
N LYS A 61 3.31 4.07 -6.45
CA LYS A 61 2.99 3.31 -5.22
C LYS A 61 1.82 3.92 -4.46
N SER A 62 1.89 5.21 -4.13
CA SER A 62 0.86 5.90 -3.36
C SER A 62 -0.46 6.03 -4.13
N LEU A 63 -0.44 6.10 -5.47
CA LEU A 63 -1.66 5.99 -6.26
C LEU A 63 -2.27 4.59 -6.16
N LEU A 64 -1.45 3.54 -6.22
CA LEU A 64 -1.92 2.17 -6.05
C LEU A 64 -2.52 1.95 -4.65
N THR A 65 -1.85 2.41 -3.58
CA THR A 65 -2.39 2.29 -2.21
C THR A 65 -3.70 3.05 -2.05
N SER A 66 -3.82 4.26 -2.63
CA SER A 66 -5.06 5.02 -2.65
C SER A 66 -6.17 4.34 -3.48
N THR A 67 -5.84 3.68 -4.59
CA THR A 67 -6.81 2.92 -5.39
C THR A 67 -7.31 1.69 -4.64
N LEU A 68 -6.41 0.96 -3.94
CA LEU A 68 -6.77 -0.17 -3.08
C LEU A 68 -7.65 0.28 -1.91
N ASP A 69 -7.38 1.44 -1.32
CA ASP A 69 -8.18 2.03 -0.24
C ASP A 69 -9.62 2.24 -0.70
N SER A 70 -9.83 2.93 -1.83
CA SER A 70 -11.16 3.12 -2.41
C SER A 70 -11.84 1.81 -2.81
N TYR A 71 -11.08 0.84 -3.33
CA TYR A 71 -11.63 -0.48 -3.70
C TYR A 71 -12.16 -1.23 -2.47
N PHE A 72 -11.36 -1.32 -1.40
CA PHE A 72 -11.79 -2.03 -0.19
C PHE A 72 -12.86 -1.28 0.60
N LYS A 73 -12.97 0.04 0.49
CA LYS A 73 -14.11 0.80 1.01
C LYS A 73 -15.41 0.55 0.23
N GLY A 74 -15.35 -0.11 -0.92
CA GLY A 74 -16.51 -0.39 -1.76
C GLY A 74 -17.03 0.85 -2.50
N GLU A 75 -16.18 1.85 -2.76
CA GLU A 75 -16.52 3.11 -3.45
C GLU A 75 -16.72 2.89 -4.96
N ARG A 76 -17.70 2.06 -5.32
CA ARG A 76 -17.95 1.61 -6.69
C ARG A 76 -18.04 2.74 -7.71
N GLU A 77 -18.64 3.85 -7.33
CA GLU A 77 -18.86 5.02 -8.19
C GLU A 77 -17.55 5.63 -8.72
N LEU A 78 -16.44 5.49 -7.98
CA LEU A 78 -15.12 5.96 -8.43
C LEU A 78 -14.53 5.10 -9.54
N PHE A 79 -15.05 3.89 -9.71
CA PHE A 79 -14.54 2.91 -10.67
C PHE A 79 -15.41 2.81 -11.93
N GLU A 80 -16.48 3.59 -12.05
CA GLU A 80 -17.36 3.55 -13.21
C GLU A 80 -16.60 3.83 -14.51
N GLY A 81 -16.80 2.96 -15.49
CA GLY A 81 -16.11 3.01 -16.79
C GLY A 81 -14.68 2.47 -16.78
N LEU A 82 -14.16 1.99 -15.64
CA LEU A 82 -12.85 1.37 -15.54
C LEU A 82 -12.94 -0.16 -15.68
N LYS A 83 -11.81 -0.79 -16.02
CA LYS A 83 -11.72 -2.24 -16.30
C LYS A 83 -12.21 -3.14 -15.18
N ILE A 84 -11.97 -2.74 -13.93
CA ILE A 84 -12.37 -3.49 -12.74
C ILE A 84 -13.88 -3.76 -12.69
N MET A 85 -14.71 -2.88 -13.26
CA MET A 85 -16.16 -3.04 -13.29
C MET A 85 -16.63 -4.31 -13.99
N SER A 86 -15.84 -4.83 -14.92
CA SER A 86 -16.13 -6.11 -15.57
C SER A 86 -15.77 -7.33 -14.73
N LEU A 87 -14.84 -7.16 -13.78
CA LEU A 87 -14.25 -8.22 -12.96
C LEU A 87 -14.91 -8.33 -11.59
N GLU A 88 -15.08 -7.18 -10.90
CA GLU A 88 -15.69 -7.11 -9.59
C GLU A 88 -17.22 -7.02 -9.69
N LYS A 89 -17.91 -7.86 -8.92
CA LYS A 89 -19.38 -7.93 -8.94
C LYS A 89 -20.02 -7.52 -7.62
N GLU A 90 -19.33 -7.79 -6.51
CA GLU A 90 -19.94 -7.67 -5.19
C GLU A 90 -19.75 -6.30 -4.54
N TRP A 91 -18.63 -5.65 -4.80
CA TRP A 91 -18.27 -4.33 -4.21
C TRP A 91 -18.48 -4.28 -2.70
N THR A 92 -18.14 -5.37 -2.02
CA THR A 92 -18.30 -5.49 -0.57
C THR A 92 -17.40 -4.49 0.15
N PRO A 93 -17.94 -3.57 0.97
CA PRO A 93 -17.13 -2.64 1.74
C PRO A 93 -16.48 -3.34 2.94
N TYR A 94 -15.19 -3.09 3.14
CA TYR A 94 -14.39 -3.54 4.28
C TYR A 94 -13.88 -2.32 5.07
N PRO A 95 -13.72 -2.40 6.39
CA PRO A 95 -12.97 -1.39 7.12
C PRO A 95 -11.52 -1.38 6.63
N VAL A 96 -10.97 -0.19 6.44
CA VAL A 96 -9.61 -0.02 5.90
C VAL A 96 -8.73 0.70 6.92
N ILE A 97 -7.57 0.11 7.22
CA ILE A 97 -6.46 0.75 7.92
C ILE A 97 -5.43 1.15 6.85
N HIS A 98 -5.37 2.42 6.49
CA HIS A 98 -4.41 2.95 5.53
C HIS A 98 -3.36 3.80 6.25
N LEU A 99 -2.13 3.31 6.30
CA LEU A 99 -0.99 3.92 6.99
C LEU A 99 0.04 4.42 5.97
N ASP A 100 0.29 5.73 5.97
CA ASP A 100 1.45 6.33 5.30
C ASP A 100 2.54 6.59 6.34
N LEU A 101 3.60 5.76 6.32
CA LEU A 101 4.68 5.85 7.27
C LEU A 101 5.72 6.94 6.93
N SER A 102 5.52 7.71 5.87
CA SER A 102 6.37 8.86 5.55
C SER A 102 6.40 9.90 6.69
N ILE A 103 5.31 10.02 7.45
CA ILE A 103 5.22 10.88 8.64
C ILE A 103 6.19 10.45 9.76
N CYS A 104 6.62 9.20 9.77
CA CYS A 104 7.56 8.66 10.75
C CYS A 104 9.02 8.83 10.32
N LYS A 105 9.28 9.43 9.16
CA LYS A 105 10.62 9.70 8.64
C LYS A 105 11.39 10.71 9.50
N GLY A 106 12.73 10.55 9.58
CA GLY A 106 13.61 11.51 10.26
C GLY A 106 13.46 11.54 11.77
N LYS A 107 12.92 10.48 12.39
CA LYS A 107 12.92 10.35 13.86
C LYS A 107 14.32 10.00 14.34
N SER A 108 14.74 10.60 15.46
CA SER A 108 16.09 10.48 15.98
C SER A 108 16.24 9.38 17.05
N SER A 109 15.13 8.82 17.51
CA SER A 109 15.12 7.78 18.55
C SER A 109 13.92 6.81 18.40
N ALA A 110 14.05 5.63 19.01
CA ALA A 110 12.98 4.64 19.10
C ALA A 110 11.71 5.21 19.78
N GLN A 111 11.88 6.04 20.81
CA GLN A 111 10.76 6.69 21.52
C GLN A 111 10.00 7.67 20.63
N GLU A 112 10.71 8.47 19.84
CA GLU A 112 10.06 9.38 18.89
C GLU A 112 9.30 8.60 17.79
N LEU A 113 9.88 7.50 17.32
CA LEU A 113 9.22 6.62 16.36
C LEU A 113 7.96 6.00 16.95
N GLN A 114 8.01 5.45 18.17
CA GLN A 114 6.85 4.90 18.87
C GLN A 114 5.73 5.92 19.00
N ARG A 115 6.05 7.16 19.45
CA ARG A 115 5.05 8.24 19.55
C ARG A 115 4.42 8.58 18.20
N ALA A 116 5.22 8.64 17.14
CA ALA A 116 4.72 8.94 15.80
C ALA A 116 3.78 7.85 15.28
N LEU A 117 4.11 6.58 15.49
CA LEU A 117 3.26 5.43 15.12
C LEU A 117 1.95 5.42 15.92
N ILE A 118 2.00 5.64 17.24
CA ILE A 118 0.80 5.74 18.07
C ILE A 118 -0.08 6.90 17.61
N PHE A 119 0.51 8.07 17.36
CA PHE A 119 -0.23 9.23 16.84
C PHE A 119 -0.92 8.92 15.50
N LEU A 120 -0.23 8.25 14.58
CA LEU A 120 -0.81 7.84 13.29
C LEU A 120 -2.00 6.90 13.47
N LEU A 121 -1.87 5.88 14.34
CA LEU A 121 -2.94 4.93 14.62
C LEU A 121 -4.15 5.58 15.29
N ARG A 122 -3.94 6.50 16.25
CA ARG A 122 -5.03 7.23 16.91
C ARG A 122 -5.90 8.03 15.94
N ARG A 123 -5.32 8.58 14.88
CA ARG A 123 -6.08 9.30 13.85
C ARG A 123 -7.04 8.41 13.06
N LEU A 124 -6.79 7.11 13.02
CA LEU A 124 -7.62 6.12 12.32
C LEU A 124 -8.61 5.42 13.24
N ASP A 125 -8.39 5.50 14.54
CA ASP A 125 -9.21 4.82 15.54
C ASP A 125 -10.44 5.66 15.90
N VAL A 126 -11.45 5.58 15.05
CA VAL A 126 -12.74 6.30 15.27
C VAL A 126 -13.57 5.71 16.42
N TYR A 127 -13.18 4.56 16.94
CA TYR A 127 -13.83 3.87 18.07
C TYR A 127 -12.94 3.88 19.30
N GLU A 128 -12.13 4.91 19.46
CA GLU A 128 -11.15 5.00 20.53
C GLU A 128 -11.79 4.67 21.87
N ASP A 129 -11.42 3.50 22.39
CA ASP A 129 -11.62 3.16 23.78
C ASP A 129 -10.34 3.61 24.53
N HIS A 130 -10.50 4.22 25.70
CA HIS A 130 -9.39 4.77 26.49
C HIS A 130 -8.49 3.67 27.08
N ALA A 131 -8.41 2.50 26.47
CA ALA A 131 -7.49 1.46 26.85
C ALA A 131 -6.04 1.95 26.71
N GLU A 132 -5.25 1.73 27.73
CA GLU A 132 -3.84 2.09 27.78
C GLU A 132 -2.99 1.14 26.93
N GLU A 133 -3.13 1.23 25.60
CA GLU A 133 -2.16 0.60 24.73
C GLU A 133 -0.82 1.33 24.84
N VAL A 134 0.18 0.63 25.34
CA VAL A 134 1.48 1.20 25.67
C VAL A 134 2.39 1.25 24.44
N THR A 135 2.25 0.30 23.52
CA THR A 135 3.12 0.17 22.35
C THR A 135 2.36 0.35 21.04
N PRO A 136 3.05 0.76 19.95
CA PRO A 136 2.44 0.85 18.63
C PRO A 136 1.86 -0.49 18.13
N GLY A 137 2.48 -1.61 18.50
CA GLY A 137 2.00 -2.94 18.14
C GLY A 137 0.68 -3.27 18.84
N GLU A 138 0.58 -3.04 20.17
CA GLU A 138 -0.67 -3.23 20.91
C GLU A 138 -1.80 -2.35 20.36
N LYS A 139 -1.48 -1.10 20.00
CA LYS A 139 -2.46 -0.20 19.39
C LYS A 139 -2.95 -0.69 18.03
N LEU A 140 -2.06 -1.23 17.19
CA LEU A 140 -2.45 -1.81 15.90
C LEU A 140 -3.28 -3.09 16.08
N ASP A 141 -2.91 -3.96 17.03
CA ASP A 141 -3.68 -5.16 17.39
C ASP A 141 -5.10 -4.80 17.80
N ALA A 142 -5.22 -3.87 18.75
CA ALA A 142 -6.50 -3.41 19.26
C ALA A 142 -7.36 -2.76 18.15
N LEU A 143 -6.76 -1.94 17.27
CA LEU A 143 -7.47 -1.30 16.15
C LEU A 143 -8.04 -2.34 15.18
N ILE A 144 -7.25 -3.36 14.79
CA ILE A 144 -7.72 -4.44 13.89
C ILE A 144 -8.91 -5.17 14.53
N ARG A 145 -8.81 -5.56 15.81
CA ARG A 145 -9.87 -6.28 16.52
C ARG A 145 -11.13 -5.44 16.65
N ARG A 146 -11.01 -4.18 17.10
CA ARG A 146 -12.16 -3.27 17.24
C ARG A 146 -12.90 -3.06 15.93
N LEU A 147 -12.18 -2.84 14.83
CA LEU A 147 -12.81 -2.69 13.52
C LEU A 147 -13.56 -3.95 13.10
N TYR A 148 -12.96 -5.13 13.33
CA TYR A 148 -13.63 -6.39 13.06
C TYR A 148 -14.88 -6.59 13.93
N GLU A 149 -14.79 -6.36 15.23
CA GLU A 149 -15.90 -6.52 16.17
C GLU A 149 -17.06 -5.55 15.88
N LYS A 150 -16.74 -4.30 15.56
CA LYS A 150 -17.76 -3.27 15.27
C LYS A 150 -18.45 -3.46 13.92
N THR A 151 -17.74 -3.98 12.92
CA THR A 151 -18.28 -4.10 11.55
C THR A 151 -18.74 -5.52 11.20
N GLY A 152 -18.31 -6.54 11.95
CA GLY A 152 -18.49 -7.95 11.60
C GLY A 152 -17.73 -8.36 10.34
N ARG A 153 -16.80 -7.53 9.85
CA ARG A 153 -16.07 -7.72 8.60
C ARG A 153 -14.56 -7.69 8.81
N GLN A 154 -13.86 -8.52 8.05
CA GLN A 154 -12.40 -8.50 8.02
C GLN A 154 -11.87 -7.13 7.58
N VAL A 155 -10.68 -6.78 8.05
CA VAL A 155 -10.04 -5.48 7.85
C VAL A 155 -9.06 -5.54 6.68
N ALA A 156 -9.10 -4.57 5.77
CA ALA A 156 -8.03 -4.37 4.80
C ALA A 156 -6.95 -3.46 5.42
N VAL A 157 -5.68 -3.89 5.39
CA VAL A 157 -4.55 -3.13 5.91
C VAL A 157 -3.64 -2.73 4.76
N ILE A 158 -3.41 -1.44 4.59
CA ILE A 158 -2.58 -0.88 3.52
C ILE A 158 -1.50 -0.02 4.18
N ILE A 159 -0.22 -0.34 3.91
CA ILE A 159 0.93 0.35 4.48
C ILE A 159 1.82 0.87 3.36
N ASP A 160 1.84 2.20 3.21
CA ASP A 160 2.73 2.88 2.27
C ASP A 160 4.01 3.33 2.98
N GLU A 161 5.12 3.35 2.24
CA GLU A 161 6.45 3.76 2.70
C GLU A 161 6.90 3.04 4.00
N TYR A 162 6.74 1.72 4.06
CA TYR A 162 7.04 0.89 5.24
C TYR A 162 8.46 1.07 5.80
N ASP A 163 9.39 1.44 4.96
CA ASP A 163 10.82 1.62 5.24
C ASP A 163 11.20 3.07 5.58
N ALA A 164 10.31 4.04 5.38
CA ALA A 164 10.57 5.45 5.62
C ALA A 164 11.10 5.75 7.04
N PRO A 165 10.62 5.08 8.12
CA PRO A 165 11.15 5.30 9.46
C PRO A 165 12.63 4.97 9.63
N LEU A 166 13.20 4.13 8.74
CA LEU A 166 14.57 3.62 8.84
C LEU A 166 15.54 4.23 7.82
N LEU A 167 15.03 5.02 6.85
CA LEU A 167 15.86 5.50 5.74
C LEU A 167 16.79 6.66 6.10
N ASP A 168 16.43 7.50 7.06
CA ASP A 168 17.18 8.72 7.43
C ASP A 168 17.49 8.74 8.93
N VAL A 169 17.86 7.58 9.50
CA VAL A 169 18.27 7.47 10.91
C VAL A 169 19.67 8.06 11.09
N PRO A 170 19.94 8.82 12.16
CA PRO A 170 21.29 9.29 12.49
C PRO A 170 22.30 8.13 12.49
N HIS A 171 23.57 8.40 12.14
CA HIS A 171 24.63 7.41 11.91
C HIS A 171 25.04 6.56 13.14
N SER A 172 24.14 6.29 14.05
CA SER A 172 24.32 5.39 15.18
C SER A 172 23.72 4.02 14.87
N GLN A 173 24.56 3.00 14.78
CA GLN A 173 24.08 1.61 14.57
C GLN A 173 23.11 1.19 15.68
N LYS A 174 23.39 1.57 16.94
CA LYS A 174 22.51 1.29 18.07
C LYS A 174 21.10 1.89 17.86
N THR A 175 21.02 3.17 17.49
CA THR A 175 19.73 3.83 17.22
C THR A 175 18.97 3.13 16.11
N LEU A 176 19.64 2.74 15.03
CA LEU A 176 19.04 2.03 13.92
C LEU A 176 18.49 0.66 14.36
N ASP A 177 19.23 -0.08 15.19
CA ASP A 177 18.81 -1.39 15.69
C ASP A 177 17.64 -1.28 16.67
N ASP A 178 17.64 -0.26 17.54
CA ASP A 178 16.51 0.04 18.44
C ASP A 178 15.24 0.39 17.62
N MET A 179 15.37 1.20 16.57
CA MET A 179 14.24 1.55 15.69
C MET A 179 13.75 0.36 14.86
N ARG A 180 14.65 -0.50 14.39
CA ARG A 180 14.28 -1.76 13.72
C ARG A 180 13.46 -2.65 14.64
N LYS A 181 13.83 -2.75 15.90
CA LYS A 181 13.08 -3.51 16.90
C LYS A 181 11.66 -2.98 17.06
N VAL A 182 11.49 -1.67 17.18
CA VAL A 182 10.16 -1.04 17.21
C VAL A 182 9.33 -1.41 15.97
N MET A 183 9.93 -1.35 14.79
CA MET A 183 9.22 -1.72 13.56
C MET A 183 8.89 -3.21 13.48
N GLN A 184 9.78 -4.09 13.96
CA GLN A 184 9.49 -5.52 14.06
C GLN A 184 8.28 -5.79 14.97
N GLU A 185 8.27 -5.21 16.17
CA GLU A 185 7.18 -5.32 17.13
C GLU A 185 5.87 -4.74 16.55
N PHE A 186 5.94 -3.63 15.83
CA PHE A 186 4.82 -3.00 15.16
C PHE A 186 4.13 -3.89 14.12
N TYR A 187 4.88 -4.75 13.40
CA TYR A 187 4.31 -5.63 12.37
C TYR A 187 3.85 -7.01 12.90
N VAL A 188 4.20 -7.39 14.12
CA VAL A 188 3.77 -8.67 14.73
C VAL A 188 2.25 -8.87 14.69
N PRO A 189 1.41 -7.86 15.01
CA PRO A 189 -0.05 -7.99 14.98
C PRO A 189 -0.63 -8.36 13.63
N LEU A 190 0.01 -8.04 12.51
CA LEU A 190 -0.46 -8.42 11.19
C LEU A 190 -0.55 -9.93 11.02
N LYS A 191 0.42 -10.67 11.57
CA LYS A 191 0.39 -12.15 11.58
C LYS A 191 -0.56 -12.68 12.65
N ALA A 192 -0.52 -12.10 13.85
CA ALA A 192 -1.35 -12.58 14.97
C ALA A 192 -2.85 -12.43 14.68
N ASN A 193 -3.24 -11.40 13.92
CA ASN A 193 -4.62 -11.13 13.53
C ASN A 193 -4.97 -11.61 12.11
N GLU A 194 -4.25 -12.59 11.58
CA GLU A 194 -4.48 -13.10 10.22
C GLU A 194 -5.96 -13.44 9.96
N ALA A 195 -6.67 -14.04 10.91
CA ALA A 195 -8.07 -14.39 10.77
C ALA A 195 -9.01 -13.16 10.59
N PHE A 196 -8.65 -12.01 11.13
CA PHE A 196 -9.41 -10.76 11.05
C PHE A 196 -9.03 -9.88 9.87
N ILE A 197 -7.95 -10.22 9.15
CA ILE A 197 -7.46 -9.46 8.00
C ILE A 197 -8.02 -10.07 6.70
N LYS A 198 -8.65 -9.24 5.87
CA LYS A 198 -9.09 -9.58 4.50
C LYS A 198 -7.91 -9.56 3.55
N PHE A 199 -7.12 -8.49 3.61
CA PHE A 199 -6.01 -8.21 2.73
C PHE A 199 -4.99 -7.32 3.44
N CYS A 200 -3.71 -7.55 3.20
CA CYS A 200 -2.63 -6.71 3.70
C CYS A 200 -1.68 -6.39 2.55
N PHE A 201 -1.51 -5.10 2.26
CA PHE A 201 -0.57 -4.63 1.24
C PHE A 201 0.47 -3.72 1.86
N ILE A 202 1.73 -4.04 1.62
CA ILE A 202 2.87 -3.28 2.16
C ILE A 202 3.74 -2.81 1.00
N THR A 203 4.04 -1.52 0.95
CA THR A 203 4.91 -0.98 -0.10
C THR A 203 5.95 0.00 0.42
N GLY A 204 7.08 0.09 -0.29
CA GLY A 204 8.21 0.97 0.02
C GLY A 204 9.24 1.04 -1.10
N ILE A 205 10.42 1.53 -0.78
CA ILE A 205 11.54 1.68 -1.72
C ILE A 205 12.52 0.52 -1.58
N THR A 206 12.78 0.11 -0.35
CA THR A 206 13.78 -0.89 -0.01
C THR A 206 13.27 -2.30 -0.32
N LYS A 207 14.16 -3.20 -0.75
CA LYS A 207 13.80 -4.59 -0.95
C LYS A 207 13.57 -5.28 0.38
N PHE A 208 12.56 -6.15 0.43
CA PHE A 208 12.15 -6.93 1.59
C PHE A 208 13.32 -7.63 2.34
N SER A 209 14.24 -8.24 1.60
CA SER A 209 15.38 -8.98 2.14
C SER A 209 16.42 -8.14 2.89
N GLN A 210 16.38 -6.81 2.74
CA GLN A 210 17.40 -5.93 3.31
C GLN A 210 17.09 -5.47 4.74
N LEU A 211 15.85 -5.55 5.19
CA LEU A 211 15.46 -4.96 6.48
C LEU A 211 15.12 -5.97 7.58
N SER A 212 15.05 -7.28 7.29
CA SER A 212 14.69 -8.37 8.26
C SER A 212 13.48 -8.10 9.18
N ILE A 213 12.71 -7.05 8.88
CA ILE A 213 11.60 -6.55 9.72
C ILE A 213 10.40 -7.51 9.68
N PHE A 214 10.26 -8.23 8.57
CA PHE A 214 9.12 -9.12 8.32
C PHE A 214 9.45 -10.60 8.52
N SER A 215 10.50 -10.94 9.25
CA SER A 215 10.88 -12.33 9.55
C SER A 215 9.72 -13.13 10.19
N THR A 216 8.76 -12.45 10.77
CA THR A 216 7.56 -13.03 11.37
C THR A 216 6.43 -13.30 10.39
N ILE A 217 6.40 -12.66 9.20
CA ILE A 217 5.33 -12.82 8.19
C ILE A 217 5.80 -13.78 7.10
N ASN A 218 5.59 -15.09 7.31
CA ASN A 218 6.12 -16.13 6.43
C ASN A 218 5.41 -16.23 5.06
N ASN A 219 4.19 -15.68 4.92
CA ASN A 219 3.32 -15.85 3.74
C ASN A 219 3.18 -14.55 2.92
N LEU A 220 4.17 -13.69 2.91
CA LEU A 220 4.15 -12.43 2.18
C LEU A 220 4.53 -12.66 0.72
N ALA A 221 3.56 -12.53 -0.18
CA ALA A 221 3.78 -12.65 -1.63
C ALA A 221 4.51 -11.40 -2.14
N ASN A 222 5.73 -11.56 -2.62
CA ASN A 222 6.48 -10.46 -3.22
C ASN A 222 6.03 -10.25 -4.67
N VAL A 223 5.36 -9.14 -4.92
CA VAL A 223 4.90 -8.72 -6.25
C VAL A 223 5.79 -7.64 -6.88
N SER A 224 6.95 -7.36 -6.26
CA SER A 224 7.95 -6.47 -6.83
C SER A 224 8.53 -7.08 -8.09
N LEU A 225 8.69 -6.28 -9.15
CA LEU A 225 9.47 -6.68 -10.30
C LEU A 225 10.96 -6.53 -9.96
N GLU A 226 11.64 -7.62 -9.84
CA GLU A 226 13.07 -7.61 -10.09
C GLU A 226 13.26 -7.40 -11.59
N VAL A 227 13.71 -6.21 -11.97
CA VAL A 227 14.33 -6.02 -13.28
C VAL A 227 15.57 -6.91 -13.25
N CYS A 228 15.46 -8.09 -13.84
CA CYS A 228 16.64 -8.85 -14.22
C CYS A 228 17.35 -7.99 -15.28
N HIS A 229 18.28 -7.15 -14.87
CA HIS A 229 19.25 -6.61 -15.79
C HIS A 229 19.90 -7.81 -16.46
N GLY A 230 19.65 -7.97 -17.75
CA GLY A 230 20.32 -8.97 -18.55
C GLY A 230 21.81 -8.82 -18.29
N ALA A 231 22.38 -9.79 -17.60
CA ALA A 231 23.82 -9.88 -17.53
C ALA A 231 24.30 -10.09 -18.96
N GLU A 232 25.00 -9.13 -19.50
CA GLU A 232 25.98 -9.43 -20.55
C GLU A 232 26.84 -10.56 -20.01
N GLY A 233 26.68 -11.77 -20.56
CA GLY A 233 27.42 -12.97 -20.15
C GLY A 233 26.62 -14.01 -19.36
N GLY A 234 25.70 -14.68 -19.99
CA GLY A 234 25.43 -16.13 -19.99
C GLY A 234 25.35 -16.93 -18.68
N ARG A 235 24.97 -16.39 -17.50
CA ARG A 235 24.60 -17.22 -16.34
C ARG A 235 23.37 -16.68 -15.63
N TYR A 236 22.25 -17.37 -15.79
CA TYR A 236 21.06 -17.17 -14.95
C TYR A 236 21.42 -17.45 -13.50
N ARG A 237 21.25 -16.47 -12.61
CA ARG A 237 21.25 -16.75 -11.17
C ARG A 237 20.02 -17.58 -10.82
N SER A 238 20.20 -18.63 -10.03
CA SER A 238 19.22 -19.65 -9.63
C SER A 238 17.99 -19.12 -8.85
N SER A 239 17.91 -17.83 -8.57
CA SER A 239 16.82 -17.17 -7.84
C SER A 239 15.79 -16.42 -8.71
N CYS A 240 15.98 -16.38 -10.04
CA CYS A 240 15.04 -15.72 -10.93
C CYS A 240 14.16 -16.78 -11.63
N PRO A 241 12.81 -16.79 -11.41
CA PRO A 241 11.95 -17.71 -12.14
C PRO A 241 12.04 -17.44 -13.63
N ARG A 242 12.08 -18.52 -14.43
CA ARG A 242 12.12 -18.42 -15.89
C ARG A 242 10.94 -17.59 -16.40
N PRO A 243 11.06 -16.86 -17.54
CA PRO A 243 10.00 -15.96 -18.05
C PRO A 243 8.61 -16.60 -18.13
N ASN A 244 8.54 -17.89 -18.45
CA ASN A 244 7.28 -18.64 -18.58
C ASN A 244 6.68 -19.12 -17.24
N GLN A 245 7.38 -18.92 -16.10
CA GLN A 245 6.93 -19.32 -14.77
C GLN A 245 6.51 -18.12 -13.90
N ARG A 246 6.58 -16.89 -14.44
CA ARG A 246 6.16 -15.70 -13.71
C ARG A 246 4.64 -15.60 -13.68
N PRO A 247 4.02 -15.31 -12.54
CA PRO A 247 2.61 -14.98 -12.49
C PRO A 247 2.29 -13.86 -13.49
N ARG A 248 1.17 -13.94 -14.21
CA ARG A 248 0.74 -12.92 -15.20
C ARG A 248 0.70 -11.51 -14.57
N LEU A 249 0.37 -11.42 -13.30
CA LEU A 249 0.37 -10.19 -12.51
C LEU A 249 1.74 -9.50 -12.50
N CYS A 250 2.83 -10.24 -12.29
CA CYS A 250 4.20 -9.69 -12.27
C CYS A 250 4.62 -9.16 -13.66
N GLN A 251 4.16 -9.79 -14.74
CA GLN A 251 4.44 -9.36 -16.11
C GLN A 251 3.66 -8.09 -16.50
N ALA A 252 2.44 -7.94 -16.01
CA ALA A 252 1.56 -6.83 -16.34
C ALA A 252 1.90 -5.54 -15.57
N LEU A 253 2.40 -5.66 -14.33
CA LEU A 253 2.87 -4.52 -13.54
C LEU A 253 4.23 -3.95 -14.03
N SER A 254 4.92 -4.65 -14.96
CA SER A 254 6.23 -4.24 -15.51
C SER A 254 6.15 -3.35 -16.76
N ARG A 255 4.99 -3.21 -17.34
CA ARG A 255 4.69 -2.35 -18.48
C ARG A 255 3.98 -1.08 -17.99
#